data_b0510609c0144295c37eb9459ccea194
#
_entry.id   b0510609c0144295c37eb9459ccea194
#
_cell.length_a   1.000
_cell.length_b   1.000
_cell.length_c   1.000
_cell.angle_alpha   90.00
_cell.angle_beta   90.00
_cell.angle_gamma   90.00
#
_symmetry.space_group_name_H-M   'P 1'
#
loop_
_entity.id
_entity.type
_entity.pdbx_description
1 polymer ?
#
loop_
_entity_poly.entity_id
_entity_poly.type
_entity_poly.pdbx_seq_one_letter_code
_entity_poly.pdbx_strand_id
1 'polypeptide(L)'
;QANAGLNIGDTDYVKSLSEVNASNNAITSFNCAGFQGILDLRNNKITNLKLENSKEGSQVVSLYLDGNSLSKTPSIDFTPEWIAVPQQFSCDAGVSSKVKMLKATASITSATWDQIEVNVGSSTDDASYKLEKKTGNGAYETVKTWDNGDLADAEFGEDYTDNVISTGTAYTYRVTATVQVKDANKNLRSWSNSAEVKATATGTKPAISVKSTKKGVATVSWKAVAGADGYDVYCGSSKKSQKGTVVKGTTKLTANKTKLTSGKTYYFRARAYKMVGSAKVYTGYSAVKSVKVK
;
A
#
# COMPACT_ATOMS: atom_id res chain seq x y z
N GLN A 1 38.78 -6.46 29.62
CA GLN A 1 37.84 -5.34 29.72
C GLN A 1 36.74 -5.60 28.70
N ALA A 2 35.51 -5.74 29.16
CA ALA A 2 34.36 -5.89 28.26
C ALA A 2 34.11 -4.52 27.60
N ASN A 3 34.34 -4.40 26.30
CA ASN A 3 33.86 -3.25 25.54
C ASN A 3 32.36 -3.33 25.45
N ALA A 4 31.65 -2.45 26.17
CA ALA A 4 30.21 -2.47 26.28
C ALA A 4 29.48 -2.11 24.98
N GLY A 5 30.15 -1.54 23.99
CA GLY A 5 29.57 -1.19 22.68
C GLY A 5 30.60 -0.63 21.75
N LEU A 6 30.40 -0.85 20.45
CA LEU A 6 31.12 -0.21 19.38
C LEU A 6 30.13 0.74 18.65
N ASN A 7 30.50 2.00 18.60
CA ASN A 7 29.75 3.01 17.85
C ASN A 7 30.64 3.51 16.69
N ILE A 8 30.16 3.28 15.48
CA ILE A 8 30.75 3.86 14.28
C ILE A 8 29.86 5.06 13.94
N GLY A 9 30.26 6.23 14.45
CA GLY A 9 29.54 7.48 14.24
C GLY A 9 29.70 8.04 12.84
N ASP A 10 28.81 8.96 12.47
CA ASP A 10 28.83 9.68 11.21
C ASP A 10 29.97 10.73 11.22
N THR A 11 31.19 10.28 10.98
CA THR A 11 32.36 11.15 10.75
C THR A 11 32.89 10.91 9.36
N ASP A 12 33.45 11.94 8.73
CA ASP A 12 34.04 11.85 7.38
C ASP A 12 35.12 10.74 7.28
N TYR A 13 35.70 10.34 8.40
CA TYR A 13 36.67 9.27 8.48
C TYR A 13 36.04 7.88 8.33
N VAL A 14 34.81 7.66 8.81
CA VAL A 14 34.07 6.39 8.71
C VAL A 14 33.55 6.17 7.30
N LYS A 15 33.23 7.22 6.58
CA LYS A 15 32.82 7.18 5.16
C LYS A 15 33.92 6.67 4.23
N SER A 16 35.17 6.71 4.66
CA SER A 16 36.33 6.22 3.86
C SER A 16 36.67 4.75 4.09
N LEU A 17 36.06 4.09 5.10
CA LEU A 17 36.28 2.67 5.37
C LEU A 17 35.44 1.81 4.44
N SER A 18 36.07 0.94 3.66
CA SER A 18 35.35 -0.03 2.80
C SER A 18 35.03 -1.34 3.51
N GLU A 19 35.68 -1.63 4.63
CA GLU A 19 35.51 -2.85 5.40
C GLU A 19 35.80 -2.61 6.90
N VAL A 20 34.94 -3.14 7.75
CA VAL A 20 35.17 -3.25 9.20
C VAL A 20 34.99 -4.71 9.60
N ASN A 21 36.08 -5.36 9.97
CA ASN A 21 36.06 -6.68 10.58
C ASN A 21 36.21 -6.54 12.09
N ALA A 22 35.11 -6.71 12.81
CA ALA A 22 35.06 -6.73 14.28
C ALA A 22 34.56 -8.08 14.81
N SER A 23 34.73 -9.14 14.01
CA SER A 23 34.34 -10.51 14.41
C SER A 23 35.17 -11.06 15.58
N ASN A 24 34.65 -12.08 16.25
CA ASN A 24 35.31 -12.79 17.35
C ASN A 24 35.71 -11.87 18.52
N ASN A 25 34.87 -10.95 18.90
CA ASN A 25 35.04 -10.04 20.03
C ASN A 25 33.94 -10.21 21.09
N ALA A 26 33.93 -9.34 22.09
CA ALA A 26 32.92 -9.33 23.14
C ALA A 26 31.97 -8.12 23.04
N ILE A 27 31.69 -7.64 21.82
CA ILE A 27 30.83 -6.49 21.56
C ILE A 27 29.38 -6.85 21.95
N THR A 28 28.74 -6.02 22.76
CA THR A 28 27.38 -6.24 23.24
C THR A 28 26.33 -5.37 22.57
N SER A 29 26.73 -4.24 21.99
CA SER A 29 25.85 -3.38 21.19
C SER A 29 26.65 -2.77 20.03
N PHE A 30 25.96 -2.52 18.94
CA PHE A 30 26.54 -1.91 17.76
C PHE A 30 25.56 -0.86 17.21
N ASN A 31 26.08 0.32 16.93
CA ASN A 31 25.36 1.38 16.22
C ASN A 31 26.15 1.75 14.97
N CYS A 32 25.50 1.67 13.84
CA CYS A 32 26.05 2.04 12.54
C CYS A 32 25.27 3.22 11.98
N ALA A 33 25.95 4.35 11.82
CA ALA A 33 25.40 5.53 11.16
C ALA A 33 26.30 5.91 9.98
N GLY A 34 25.75 5.90 8.77
CA GLY A 34 26.44 6.39 7.57
C GLY A 34 27.56 5.50 7.01
N PHE A 35 27.72 4.27 7.48
CA PHE A 35 28.75 3.36 6.99
C PHE A 35 28.40 2.79 5.59
N GLN A 36 29.39 2.80 4.69
CA GLN A 36 29.27 2.22 3.35
C GLN A 36 30.36 1.17 3.18
N GLY A 37 30.00 -0.13 3.12
CA GLY A 37 30.96 -1.18 2.93
C GLY A 37 30.59 -2.52 3.57
N ILE A 38 31.62 -3.31 3.88
CA ILE A 38 31.48 -4.64 4.47
C ILE A 38 31.62 -4.55 5.99
N LEU A 39 30.66 -5.10 6.71
CA LEU A 39 30.63 -5.11 8.16
C LEU A 39 30.54 -6.54 8.69
N ASP A 40 31.65 -7.05 9.20
CA ASP A 40 31.71 -8.37 9.84
C ASP A 40 31.68 -8.25 11.37
N LEU A 41 30.54 -8.62 11.94
CA LEU A 41 30.27 -8.59 13.37
C LEU A 41 30.05 -10.01 13.95
N ARG A 42 30.42 -11.04 13.24
CA ARG A 42 30.20 -12.43 13.65
C ARG A 42 30.87 -12.78 14.98
N ASN A 43 30.29 -13.74 15.69
CA ASN A 43 30.82 -14.28 16.94
C ASN A 43 31.11 -13.19 18.00
N ASN A 44 30.14 -12.33 18.23
CA ASN A 44 30.14 -11.36 19.31
C ASN A 44 29.02 -11.67 20.33
N LYS A 45 28.76 -10.75 21.24
CA LYS A 45 27.68 -10.83 22.24
C LYS A 45 26.60 -9.75 22.00
N ILE A 46 26.42 -9.38 20.73
CA ILE A 46 25.51 -8.27 20.36
C ILE A 46 24.07 -8.67 20.70
N THR A 47 23.44 -7.87 21.54
CA THR A 47 22.02 -7.97 21.90
C THR A 47 21.21 -6.81 21.34
N ASN A 48 21.87 -5.71 20.96
CA ASN A 48 21.26 -4.51 20.41
C ASN A 48 22.04 -4.07 19.19
N LEU A 49 21.37 -4.07 18.03
CA LEU A 49 21.88 -3.57 16.77
C LEU A 49 20.99 -2.40 16.33
N LYS A 50 21.59 -1.27 16.04
CA LYS A 50 20.92 -0.11 15.48
C LYS A 50 21.56 0.23 14.15
N LEU A 51 20.77 0.19 13.09
CA LEU A 51 21.12 0.68 11.77
C LEU A 51 20.54 2.09 11.65
N GLU A 52 21.37 3.10 11.62
CA GLU A 52 20.95 4.49 11.47
C GLU A 52 21.41 5.02 10.11
N ASN A 53 20.54 5.81 9.51
CA ASN A 53 20.87 6.53 8.28
C ASN A 53 21.62 7.81 8.57
N SER A 54 22.66 8.06 7.78
CA SER A 54 23.01 9.43 7.48
C SER A 54 22.09 9.97 6.39
N LYS A 55 21.87 11.30 6.38
CA LYS A 55 21.05 11.97 5.34
C LYS A 55 21.56 11.79 3.91
N GLU A 56 22.69 11.11 3.71
CA GLU A 56 23.39 10.91 2.43
C GLU A 56 23.42 9.44 1.98
N GLY A 57 22.52 8.58 2.52
CA GLY A 57 22.40 7.18 2.10
C GLY A 57 23.52 6.29 2.63
N SER A 58 23.24 5.49 3.64
CA SER A 58 24.14 4.43 4.10
C SER A 58 23.88 3.18 3.29
N GLN A 59 24.87 2.71 2.56
CA GLN A 59 24.82 1.43 1.87
C GLN A 59 25.73 0.44 2.59
N VAL A 60 25.21 -0.31 3.54
CA VAL A 60 25.92 -1.49 4.04
C VAL A 60 25.88 -2.54 2.93
N VAL A 61 27.00 -2.70 2.23
CA VAL A 61 27.12 -3.64 1.10
C VAL A 61 27.04 -5.09 1.58
N SER A 62 27.65 -5.38 2.75
CA SER A 62 27.59 -6.71 3.36
C SER A 62 27.54 -6.60 4.87
N LEU A 63 26.63 -7.39 5.50
CA LEU A 63 26.46 -7.42 6.94
C LEU A 63 26.40 -8.87 7.44
N TYR A 64 27.35 -9.27 8.27
CA TYR A 64 27.44 -10.61 8.84
C TYR A 64 27.26 -10.57 10.35
N LEU A 65 26.24 -11.25 10.85
CA LEU A 65 25.78 -11.18 12.24
C LEU A 65 25.72 -12.55 12.95
N ASP A 66 26.12 -13.64 12.29
CA ASP A 66 26.04 -14.99 12.87
C ASP A 66 26.82 -15.10 14.19
N GLY A 67 26.35 -15.93 15.10
CA GLY A 67 27.00 -16.14 16.41
C GLY A 67 26.83 -14.98 17.40
N ASN A 68 25.74 -14.21 17.28
CA ASN A 68 25.38 -13.13 18.19
C ASN A 68 24.15 -13.46 19.04
N SER A 69 23.87 -12.66 20.08
CA SER A 69 22.71 -12.84 20.98
C SER A 69 21.49 -12.00 20.55
N LEU A 70 21.29 -11.82 19.24
CA LEU A 70 20.28 -10.95 18.64
C LEU A 70 18.82 -11.42 18.87
N SER A 71 18.61 -12.60 19.47
CA SER A 71 17.27 -13.09 19.83
C SER A 71 16.48 -12.11 20.70
N LYS A 72 17.15 -11.20 21.41
CA LYS A 72 16.57 -10.12 22.21
C LYS A 72 16.34 -8.83 21.43
N THR A 73 16.91 -8.68 20.24
CA THR A 73 16.73 -7.50 19.38
C THR A 73 15.28 -7.46 18.85
N PRO A 74 14.57 -6.32 18.90
CA PRO A 74 13.18 -6.23 18.46
C PRO A 74 13.00 -6.56 16.97
N SER A 75 13.83 -5.97 16.11
CA SER A 75 13.90 -6.25 14.67
C SER A 75 15.19 -5.70 14.07
N ILE A 76 15.65 -6.32 12.98
CA ILE A 76 16.66 -5.79 12.07
C ILE A 76 15.89 -5.31 10.85
N ASP A 77 15.86 -3.99 10.62
CA ASP A 77 14.91 -3.37 9.69
C ASP A 77 15.66 -2.61 8.57
N PHE A 78 15.56 -3.11 7.34
CA PHE A 78 16.10 -2.50 6.12
C PHE A 78 15.00 -1.80 5.30
N THR A 79 13.77 -1.68 5.83
CA THR A 79 12.64 -1.07 5.10
C THR A 79 12.58 0.46 5.11
N PRO A 80 13.28 1.21 5.97
CA PRO A 80 13.29 2.67 5.86
C PRO A 80 13.87 3.13 4.51
N GLU A 81 13.30 4.18 3.97
CA GLU A 81 13.46 4.71 2.61
C GLU A 81 14.91 4.96 2.16
N TRP A 82 15.84 5.04 3.10
CA TRP A 82 17.25 5.35 2.83
C TRP A 82 18.22 4.23 3.21
N ILE A 83 17.71 3.04 3.56
CA ILE A 83 18.53 1.87 3.87
C ILE A 83 18.44 0.89 2.71
N ALA A 84 19.51 0.78 1.93
CA ALA A 84 19.59 -0.21 0.87
C ALA A 84 19.61 -1.64 1.44
N VAL A 85 18.99 -2.58 0.74
CA VAL A 85 19.12 -4.00 1.05
C VAL A 85 20.58 -4.40 0.82
N PRO A 86 21.26 -5.06 1.79
CA PRO A 86 22.63 -5.46 1.62
C PRO A 86 22.76 -6.55 0.53
N GLN A 87 23.79 -6.49 -0.29
CA GLN A 87 24.09 -7.52 -1.29
C GLN A 87 24.41 -8.87 -0.65
N GLN A 88 24.98 -8.84 0.57
CA GLN A 88 25.25 -10.03 1.36
C GLN A 88 24.78 -9.81 2.81
N PHE A 89 24.08 -10.81 3.34
CA PHE A 89 23.57 -10.76 4.70
C PHE A 89 23.57 -12.16 5.33
N SER A 90 24.08 -12.30 6.54
CA SER A 90 23.92 -13.52 7.30
C SER A 90 23.58 -13.25 8.76
N CYS A 91 22.76 -14.11 9.34
CA CYS A 91 22.43 -14.14 10.76
C CYS A 91 21.97 -15.55 11.13
N ASP A 92 21.97 -15.84 12.44
CA ASP A 92 21.50 -17.11 12.96
C ASP A 92 20.03 -17.38 12.58
N ALA A 93 19.69 -18.64 12.35
CA ALA A 93 18.33 -19.05 11.92
C ALA A 93 17.23 -18.58 12.87
N GLY A 94 17.50 -18.53 14.18
CA GLY A 94 16.55 -18.02 15.19
C GLY A 94 16.29 -16.50 15.12
N VAL A 95 17.10 -15.76 14.36
CA VAL A 95 16.98 -14.30 14.17
C VAL A 95 16.32 -13.96 12.86
N SER A 96 16.36 -14.85 11.87
CA SER A 96 15.88 -14.58 10.50
C SER A 96 14.42 -14.10 10.45
N SER A 97 13.55 -14.59 11.33
CA SER A 97 12.15 -14.15 11.43
C SER A 97 11.96 -12.70 11.88
N LYS A 98 13.00 -12.08 12.44
CA LYS A 98 13.01 -10.70 12.93
C LYS A 98 13.60 -9.72 11.92
N VAL A 99 14.13 -10.23 10.81
CA VAL A 99 14.72 -9.40 9.76
C VAL A 99 13.65 -8.96 8.79
N LYS A 100 13.55 -7.66 8.57
CA LYS A 100 12.70 -7.03 7.57
C LYS A 100 13.58 -6.50 6.46
N MET A 101 13.78 -7.28 5.39
CA MET A 101 14.58 -6.87 4.24
C MET A 101 13.86 -5.88 3.35
N LEU A 102 12.56 -6.03 3.19
CA LEU A 102 11.75 -5.19 2.31
C LEU A 102 10.33 -5.04 2.84
N LYS A 103 9.63 -4.06 2.32
CA LYS A 103 8.20 -3.82 2.58
C LYS A 103 7.46 -3.82 1.25
N ALA A 104 6.56 -4.77 1.04
CA ALA A 104 5.65 -4.77 -0.10
C ALA A 104 4.54 -3.73 0.09
N THR A 105 4.09 -3.14 -1.01
CA THR A 105 2.95 -2.21 -1.04
C THR A 105 1.95 -2.63 -2.11
N ALA A 106 0.66 -2.42 -1.84
CA ALA A 106 -0.41 -2.60 -2.81
C ALA A 106 -1.49 -1.54 -2.60
N SER A 107 -2.02 -1.00 -3.68
CA SER A 107 -3.14 -0.07 -3.64
C SER A 107 -4.10 -0.31 -4.82
N ILE A 108 -5.36 0.08 -4.66
CA ILE A 108 -6.33 0.12 -5.76
C ILE A 108 -6.33 1.53 -6.33
N THR A 109 -5.93 1.68 -7.57
CA THR A 109 -5.92 2.98 -8.29
C THR A 109 -7.25 3.24 -8.97
N SER A 110 -7.90 2.17 -9.45
CA SER A 110 -9.23 2.26 -10.07
C SER A 110 -10.03 0.97 -9.83
N ALA A 111 -11.37 1.10 -9.72
CA ALA A 111 -12.29 -0.01 -9.75
C ALA A 111 -13.57 0.41 -10.50
N THR A 112 -13.83 -0.26 -11.62
CA THR A 112 -15.00 -0.08 -12.45
C THR A 112 -15.90 -1.32 -12.40
N TRP A 113 -16.91 -1.41 -13.28
CA TRP A 113 -17.79 -2.56 -13.35
C TRP A 113 -17.13 -3.82 -13.91
N ASP A 114 -16.10 -3.63 -14.72
CA ASP A 114 -15.46 -4.63 -15.59
C ASP A 114 -13.93 -4.63 -15.51
N GLN A 115 -13.35 -3.77 -14.66
CA GLN A 115 -11.91 -3.62 -14.52
C GLN A 115 -11.54 -3.18 -13.10
N ILE A 116 -10.45 -3.72 -12.57
CA ILE A 116 -9.80 -3.27 -11.35
C ILE A 116 -8.32 -3.03 -11.67
N GLU A 117 -7.82 -1.86 -11.31
CA GLU A 117 -6.42 -1.50 -11.42
C GLU A 117 -5.75 -1.57 -10.05
N VAL A 118 -4.67 -2.33 -9.98
CA VAL A 118 -3.89 -2.59 -8.77
C VAL A 118 -2.48 -2.09 -9.00
N ASN A 119 -2.05 -1.15 -8.18
CA ASN A 119 -0.65 -0.73 -8.15
C ASN A 119 0.09 -1.56 -7.11
N VAL A 120 1.26 -2.09 -7.46
CA VAL A 120 2.13 -2.90 -6.61
C VAL A 120 3.53 -2.32 -6.57
N GLY A 121 4.22 -2.46 -5.44
CA GLY A 121 5.57 -1.96 -5.29
C GLY A 121 6.26 -2.52 -4.05
N SER A 122 7.49 -2.09 -3.83
CA SER A 122 8.24 -2.39 -2.60
C SER A 122 9.19 -1.27 -2.22
N SER A 123 9.82 -1.41 -1.06
CA SER A 123 10.86 -0.50 -0.55
C SER A 123 12.24 -0.73 -1.18
N THR A 124 12.37 -1.62 -2.19
CA THR A 124 13.63 -1.89 -2.90
C THR A 124 13.35 -2.25 -4.35
N ASP A 125 14.24 -1.83 -5.24
CA ASP A 125 14.17 -2.09 -6.69
C ASP A 125 14.67 -3.49 -7.06
N ASP A 126 15.37 -4.17 -6.13
CA ASP A 126 15.95 -5.51 -6.36
C ASP A 126 14.96 -6.66 -6.11
N ALA A 127 13.67 -6.38 -5.91
CA ALA A 127 12.68 -7.40 -5.62
C ALA A 127 12.02 -7.98 -6.88
N SER A 128 11.76 -9.29 -6.86
CA SER A 128 10.78 -9.93 -7.73
C SER A 128 9.39 -9.86 -7.09
N TYR A 129 8.33 -9.90 -7.90
CA TYR A 129 6.97 -9.76 -7.41
C TYR A 129 6.06 -10.87 -7.92
N LYS A 130 5.16 -11.31 -7.05
CA LYS A 130 4.04 -12.17 -7.39
C LYS A 130 2.75 -11.52 -6.94
N LEU A 131 1.85 -11.22 -7.89
CA LEU A 131 0.50 -10.75 -7.61
C LEU A 131 -0.48 -11.91 -7.71
N GLU A 132 -1.27 -12.11 -6.67
CA GLU A 132 -2.28 -13.14 -6.55
C GLU A 132 -3.64 -12.49 -6.30
N LYS A 133 -4.69 -13.10 -6.82
CA LYS A 133 -6.09 -12.70 -6.63
C LYS A 133 -6.87 -13.81 -5.98
N LYS A 134 -7.81 -13.48 -5.10
CA LYS A 134 -8.89 -14.40 -4.65
C LYS A 134 -10.25 -13.72 -4.71
N THR A 135 -11.27 -14.54 -4.97
CA THR A 135 -12.68 -14.15 -4.94
C THR A 135 -13.29 -14.55 -3.60
N GLY A 136 -13.80 -13.59 -2.85
CA GLY A 136 -14.40 -13.83 -1.53
C GLY A 136 -13.46 -14.59 -0.59
N ASN A 137 -13.90 -15.78 -0.13
CA ASN A 137 -13.13 -16.67 0.75
C ASN A 137 -12.40 -17.81 -0.03
N GLY A 138 -12.32 -17.72 -1.36
CA GLY A 138 -11.61 -18.69 -2.20
C GLY A 138 -10.10 -18.72 -1.98
N ALA A 139 -9.43 -19.62 -2.70
CA ALA A 139 -7.97 -19.70 -2.75
C ALA A 139 -7.39 -18.51 -3.54
N TYR A 140 -6.12 -18.23 -3.29
CA TYR A 140 -5.36 -17.28 -4.11
C TYR A 140 -4.89 -17.96 -5.40
N GLU A 141 -5.03 -17.26 -6.51
CA GLU A 141 -4.54 -17.64 -7.83
C GLU A 141 -3.57 -16.59 -8.32
N THR A 142 -2.42 -16.99 -8.87
CA THR A 142 -1.44 -16.07 -9.43
C THR A 142 -1.99 -15.42 -10.70
N VAL A 143 -1.98 -14.09 -10.75
CA VAL A 143 -2.45 -13.33 -11.93
C VAL A 143 -1.30 -12.67 -12.70
N LYS A 144 -0.19 -12.36 -12.01
CA LYS A 144 1.01 -11.77 -12.65
C LYS A 144 2.24 -12.03 -11.81
N THR A 145 3.39 -12.16 -12.47
CA THR A 145 4.73 -12.15 -11.87
C THR A 145 5.59 -11.15 -12.61
N TRP A 146 6.52 -10.54 -11.89
CA TRP A 146 7.59 -9.69 -12.42
C TRP A 146 8.89 -10.19 -11.85
N ASP A 147 9.89 -10.40 -12.70
CA ASP A 147 11.23 -10.80 -12.27
C ASP A 147 12.04 -9.60 -11.80
N ASN A 148 13.15 -9.87 -11.11
CA ASN A 148 14.07 -8.82 -10.69
C ASN A 148 14.59 -8.06 -11.92
N GLY A 149 14.44 -6.73 -11.92
CA GLY A 149 14.83 -5.85 -13.03
C GLY A 149 13.68 -5.43 -13.95
N ASP A 150 12.54 -6.11 -13.96
CA ASP A 150 11.36 -5.67 -14.73
C ASP A 150 10.77 -4.35 -14.20
N LEU A 151 11.07 -4.01 -12.93
CA LEU A 151 10.60 -2.80 -12.24
C LEU A 151 11.70 -1.76 -12.04
N ALA A 152 12.87 -1.90 -12.68
CA ALA A 152 14.06 -1.08 -12.45
C ALA A 152 13.86 0.44 -12.68
N ASP A 153 12.79 0.84 -13.36
CA ASP A 153 12.41 2.24 -13.60
C ASP A 153 11.15 2.66 -12.82
N ALA A 154 10.61 1.80 -11.96
CA ALA A 154 9.35 2.06 -11.26
C ALA A 154 9.57 2.79 -9.93
N GLU A 155 9.91 4.07 -10.01
CA GLU A 155 9.94 5.00 -8.85
C GLU A 155 8.62 5.02 -8.06
N PHE A 156 7.52 4.43 -8.61
CA PHE A 156 6.16 4.44 -8.05
C PHE A 156 5.45 3.07 -8.08
N GLY A 157 6.14 1.97 -8.42
CA GLY A 157 5.53 0.64 -8.54
C GLY A 157 4.87 0.39 -9.91
N GLU A 158 4.39 -0.82 -10.14
CA GLU A 158 3.77 -1.29 -11.37
C GLU A 158 2.26 -1.35 -11.27
N ASP A 159 1.59 -1.02 -12.35
CA ASP A 159 0.15 -1.14 -12.49
C ASP A 159 -0.23 -2.46 -13.16
N TYR A 160 -1.17 -3.17 -12.57
CA TYR A 160 -1.81 -4.34 -13.13
C TYR A 160 -3.29 -4.09 -13.36
N THR A 161 -3.76 -4.29 -14.58
CA THR A 161 -5.17 -4.18 -14.95
C THR A 161 -5.81 -5.57 -14.97
N ASP A 162 -6.74 -5.81 -14.05
CA ASP A 162 -7.55 -7.04 -14.02
C ASP A 162 -8.88 -6.81 -14.75
N ASN A 163 -8.99 -7.40 -15.95
CA ASN A 163 -10.21 -7.40 -16.77
C ASN A 163 -10.99 -8.71 -16.61
N VAL A 164 -10.49 -9.69 -15.84
CA VAL A 164 -11.13 -10.98 -15.59
C VAL A 164 -11.87 -10.91 -14.25
N ILE A 165 -12.89 -10.06 -14.20
CA ILE A 165 -13.70 -9.81 -13.02
C ILE A 165 -15.20 -9.87 -13.33
N SER A 166 -16.01 -10.07 -12.30
CA SER A 166 -17.48 -10.05 -12.39
C SER A 166 -18.03 -8.84 -11.63
N THR A 167 -18.91 -8.08 -12.27
CA THR A 167 -19.59 -6.93 -11.67
C THR A 167 -20.24 -7.29 -10.32
N GLY A 168 -19.98 -6.50 -9.30
CA GLY A 168 -20.50 -6.68 -7.95
C GLY A 168 -19.70 -7.64 -7.07
N THR A 169 -18.70 -8.28 -7.62
CA THR A 169 -17.88 -9.25 -6.89
C THR A 169 -16.75 -8.56 -6.15
N ALA A 170 -16.49 -9.00 -4.93
CA ALA A 170 -15.37 -8.54 -4.11
C ALA A 170 -14.14 -9.42 -4.33
N TYR A 171 -13.00 -8.78 -4.58
CA TYR A 171 -11.71 -9.40 -4.78
C TYR A 171 -10.72 -8.94 -3.72
N THR A 172 -9.81 -9.81 -3.35
CA THR A 172 -8.62 -9.46 -2.58
C THR A 172 -7.40 -9.75 -3.43
N TYR A 173 -6.53 -8.77 -3.58
CA TYR A 173 -5.24 -8.90 -4.24
C TYR A 173 -4.15 -8.94 -3.17
N ARG A 174 -3.18 -9.84 -3.36
CA ARG A 174 -2.00 -9.95 -2.51
C ARG A 174 -0.76 -9.86 -3.38
N VAL A 175 0.07 -8.87 -3.13
CA VAL A 175 1.42 -8.83 -3.69
C VAL A 175 2.37 -9.46 -2.68
N THR A 176 3.26 -10.31 -3.17
CA THR A 176 4.42 -10.81 -2.43
C THR A 176 5.67 -10.34 -3.15
N ALA A 177 6.44 -9.47 -2.51
CA ALA A 177 7.75 -9.03 -2.96
C ALA A 177 8.81 -9.93 -2.34
N THR A 178 9.82 -10.33 -3.12
CA THR A 178 10.89 -11.23 -2.70
C THR A 178 12.23 -10.71 -3.19
N VAL A 179 13.19 -10.59 -2.27
CA VAL A 179 14.58 -10.29 -2.59
C VAL A 179 15.45 -11.50 -2.27
N GLN A 180 16.50 -11.72 -3.06
CA GLN A 180 17.50 -12.75 -2.83
C GLN A 180 18.82 -12.12 -2.43
N VAL A 181 19.33 -12.51 -1.27
CA VAL A 181 20.58 -12.00 -0.70
C VAL A 181 21.51 -13.17 -0.41
N LYS A 182 22.80 -13.03 -0.71
CA LYS A 182 23.81 -14.07 -0.43
C LYS A 182 24.18 -14.06 1.06
N ASP A 183 24.29 -15.26 1.66
CA ASP A 183 24.87 -15.40 2.99
C ASP A 183 26.43 -15.36 2.95
N ALA A 184 27.05 -15.44 4.11
CA ALA A 184 28.52 -15.44 4.23
C ALA A 184 29.21 -16.58 3.45
N ASN A 185 28.50 -17.68 3.18
CA ASN A 185 28.98 -18.81 2.39
C ASN A 185 28.59 -18.69 0.91
N LYS A 186 28.08 -17.52 0.48
CA LYS A 186 27.61 -17.23 -0.88
C LYS A 186 26.35 -18.02 -1.31
N ASN A 187 25.64 -18.67 -0.37
CA ASN A 187 24.35 -19.29 -0.65
C ASN A 187 23.26 -18.23 -0.74
N LEU A 188 22.35 -18.38 -1.70
CA LEU A 188 21.19 -17.50 -1.82
C LEU A 188 20.17 -17.78 -0.70
N ARG A 189 19.71 -16.71 -0.06
CA ARG A 189 18.62 -16.69 0.93
C ARG A 189 17.54 -15.78 0.42
N SER A 190 16.28 -16.24 0.51
CA SER A 190 15.12 -15.47 0.07
C SER A 190 14.44 -14.81 1.26
N TRP A 191 14.07 -13.55 1.10
CA TRP A 191 13.34 -12.75 2.06
C TRP A 191 12.09 -12.19 1.38
N SER A 192 10.93 -12.42 1.97
CA SER A 192 9.67 -12.01 1.36
C SER A 192 8.82 -11.20 2.32
N ASN A 193 8.05 -10.27 1.77
CA ASN A 193 7.01 -9.54 2.48
C ASN A 193 5.78 -9.44 1.59
N SER A 194 4.59 -9.40 2.19
CA SER A 194 3.34 -9.33 1.45
C SER A 194 2.46 -8.20 1.93
N ALA A 195 1.72 -7.61 0.99
CA ALA A 195 0.66 -6.65 1.25
C ALA A 195 -0.63 -7.09 0.57
N GLU A 196 -1.77 -6.79 1.20
CA GLU A 196 -3.10 -7.10 0.67
C GLU A 196 -3.93 -5.85 0.48
N VAL A 197 -4.73 -5.83 -0.59
CA VAL A 197 -5.71 -4.79 -0.87
C VAL A 197 -7.00 -5.39 -1.38
N LYS A 198 -8.14 -4.74 -1.08
CA LYS A 198 -9.47 -5.23 -1.46
C LYS A 198 -10.18 -4.24 -2.36
N ALA A 199 -10.87 -4.76 -3.36
CA ALA A 199 -11.72 -3.99 -4.24
C ALA A 199 -13.03 -4.73 -4.53
N THR A 200 -14.06 -3.98 -4.90
CA THR A 200 -15.31 -4.53 -5.42
C THR A 200 -15.59 -3.92 -6.78
N ALA A 201 -15.91 -4.72 -7.76
CA ALA A 201 -16.22 -4.30 -9.13
C ALA A 201 -17.58 -3.57 -9.19
N THR A 202 -17.64 -2.32 -8.76
CA THR A 202 -18.90 -1.56 -8.59
C THR A 202 -19.00 -0.26 -9.37
N GLY A 203 -18.02 0.07 -10.16
CA GLY A 203 -17.96 1.35 -10.88
C GLY A 203 -17.68 2.55 -9.95
N THR A 204 -17.38 3.68 -10.57
CA THR A 204 -17.02 4.92 -9.88
C THR A 204 -18.25 5.61 -9.26
N LYS A 205 -18.04 6.32 -8.15
CA LYS A 205 -19.11 7.11 -7.50
C LYS A 205 -19.49 8.30 -8.37
N PRO A 206 -20.79 8.61 -8.58
CA PRO A 206 -21.17 9.79 -9.34
C PRO A 206 -20.73 11.09 -8.64
N ALA A 207 -20.27 12.06 -9.44
CA ALA A 207 -19.98 13.41 -8.96
C ALA A 207 -21.24 14.27 -9.15
N ILE A 208 -21.83 14.78 -8.06
CA ILE A 208 -23.07 15.57 -8.09
C ILE A 208 -22.83 17.06 -7.84
N SER A 209 -23.69 17.88 -8.43
CA SER A 209 -23.88 19.29 -8.07
C SER A 209 -25.35 19.57 -7.77
N VAL A 210 -25.62 20.59 -6.95
CA VAL A 210 -26.98 20.94 -6.53
C VAL A 210 -27.14 22.46 -6.60
N LYS A 211 -28.27 22.91 -7.17
CA LYS A 211 -28.65 24.33 -7.20
C LYS A 211 -30.14 24.52 -6.92
N SER A 212 -30.52 25.69 -6.43
CA SER A 212 -31.90 26.10 -6.28
C SER A 212 -32.11 27.45 -6.95
N THR A 213 -32.81 27.46 -8.08
CA THR A 213 -33.09 28.66 -8.88
C THR A 213 -34.54 29.13 -8.76
N LYS A 214 -35.46 28.21 -8.35
CA LYS A 214 -36.86 28.45 -8.17
C LYS A 214 -37.28 28.19 -6.73
N LYS A 215 -38.26 28.94 -6.24
CA LYS A 215 -38.83 28.79 -4.90
C LYS A 215 -39.33 27.36 -4.67
N GLY A 216 -38.88 26.76 -3.56
CA GLY A 216 -39.29 25.42 -3.16
C GLY A 216 -38.73 24.28 -4.00
N VAL A 217 -37.73 24.54 -4.88
CA VAL A 217 -37.16 23.52 -5.80
C VAL A 217 -35.64 23.47 -5.70
N ALA A 218 -35.11 22.27 -5.58
CA ALA A 218 -33.68 21.99 -5.78
C ALA A 218 -33.48 21.09 -6.99
N THR A 219 -32.54 21.46 -7.86
CA THR A 219 -32.08 20.68 -9.02
C THR A 219 -30.76 20.03 -8.70
N VAL A 220 -30.68 18.71 -8.81
CA VAL A 220 -29.47 17.90 -8.68
C VAL A 220 -29.03 17.49 -10.07
N SER A 221 -27.73 17.67 -10.39
CA SER A 221 -27.14 17.23 -11.66
C SER A 221 -25.91 16.39 -11.36
N TRP A 222 -25.57 15.47 -12.23
CA TRP A 222 -24.37 14.64 -12.11
C TRP A 222 -23.74 14.31 -13.45
N LYS A 223 -22.45 13.91 -13.41
CA LYS A 223 -21.77 13.38 -14.61
C LYS A 223 -22.14 11.92 -14.80
N ALA A 224 -22.21 11.49 -16.05
CA ALA A 224 -22.40 10.08 -16.38
C ALA A 224 -21.28 9.23 -15.77
N VAL A 225 -21.65 8.09 -15.22
CA VAL A 225 -20.73 7.03 -14.81
C VAL A 225 -20.68 6.00 -15.92
N ALA A 226 -19.50 5.71 -16.43
CA ALA A 226 -19.30 4.77 -17.53
C ALA A 226 -19.92 3.41 -17.17
N GLY A 227 -20.66 2.80 -18.09
CA GLY A 227 -21.30 1.50 -17.92
C GLY A 227 -22.48 1.45 -16.92
N ALA A 228 -22.96 2.60 -16.41
CA ALA A 228 -24.13 2.63 -15.54
C ALA A 228 -25.44 2.55 -16.31
N ASP A 229 -26.37 1.70 -15.85
CA ASP A 229 -27.72 1.58 -16.43
C ASP A 229 -28.69 2.60 -15.84
N GLY A 230 -28.35 3.22 -14.69
CA GLY A 230 -29.16 4.28 -14.11
C GLY A 230 -28.69 4.76 -12.75
N TYR A 231 -29.51 5.64 -12.15
CA TYR A 231 -29.15 6.39 -10.95
C TYR A 231 -30.30 6.42 -9.93
N ASP A 232 -29.95 6.36 -8.66
CA ASP A 232 -30.83 6.68 -7.55
C ASP A 232 -30.33 7.94 -6.85
N VAL A 233 -31.21 8.91 -6.58
CA VAL A 233 -30.90 10.18 -5.94
C VAL A 233 -31.75 10.35 -4.67
N TYR A 234 -31.12 10.79 -3.61
CA TYR A 234 -31.71 10.94 -2.29
C TYR A 234 -31.48 12.34 -1.72
N CYS A 235 -32.39 12.77 -0.83
CA CYS A 235 -32.25 14.03 -0.11
C CYS A 235 -32.62 13.87 1.38
N GLY A 236 -32.22 14.85 2.17
CA GLY A 236 -32.59 14.97 3.58
C GLY A 236 -32.33 16.37 4.11
N SER A 237 -32.86 16.67 5.29
CA SER A 237 -32.62 17.92 6.02
C SER A 237 -31.34 17.90 6.85
N SER A 238 -30.61 16.77 6.89
CA SER A 238 -29.40 16.59 7.66
C SER A 238 -28.24 16.07 6.77
N LYS A 239 -27.02 16.57 7.01
CA LYS A 239 -25.80 16.06 6.36
C LYS A 239 -25.53 14.58 6.70
N LYS A 240 -25.98 14.11 7.86
CA LYS A 240 -25.77 12.72 8.31
C LYS A 240 -26.81 11.74 7.74
N SER A 241 -27.96 12.23 7.22
CA SER A 241 -29.06 11.36 6.78
C SER A 241 -29.80 11.93 5.57
N GLN A 242 -29.72 11.22 4.42
CA GLN A 242 -30.49 11.49 3.20
C GLN A 242 -31.37 10.28 2.89
N LYS A 243 -32.50 10.15 3.60
CA LYS A 243 -33.42 9.01 3.46
C LYS A 243 -34.57 9.27 2.47
N GLY A 244 -34.83 10.54 2.14
CA GLY A 244 -35.92 10.91 1.22
C GLY A 244 -35.52 10.66 -0.23
N THR A 245 -36.37 9.98 -0.99
CA THR A 245 -36.13 9.76 -2.43
C THR A 245 -36.41 11.04 -3.22
N VAL A 246 -35.47 11.39 -4.14
CA VAL A 246 -35.68 12.36 -5.21
C VAL A 246 -36.17 11.63 -6.46
N VAL A 247 -35.38 10.63 -6.90
CA VAL A 247 -35.71 9.74 -8.02
C VAL A 247 -34.99 8.40 -7.83
N LYS A 248 -35.58 7.33 -8.35
CA LYS A 248 -34.95 5.99 -8.45
C LYS A 248 -35.05 5.49 -9.88
N GLY A 249 -33.94 4.82 -10.32
CA GLY A 249 -33.91 4.15 -11.61
C GLY A 249 -33.90 5.09 -12.82
N THR A 250 -33.47 6.34 -12.65
CA THR A 250 -33.43 7.30 -13.78
C THR A 250 -32.18 7.11 -14.63
N THR A 251 -32.32 7.21 -15.93
CA THR A 251 -31.22 7.31 -16.90
C THR A 251 -30.82 8.76 -17.21
N LYS A 252 -31.63 9.74 -16.76
CA LYS A 252 -31.32 11.16 -16.90
C LYS A 252 -30.19 11.54 -15.95
N LEU A 253 -29.44 12.57 -16.29
CA LEU A 253 -28.32 13.12 -15.51
C LEU A 253 -28.72 14.32 -14.64
N THR A 254 -30.02 14.54 -14.47
CA THR A 254 -30.59 15.60 -13.64
C THR A 254 -31.93 15.17 -13.05
N ALA A 255 -32.23 15.67 -11.86
CA ALA A 255 -33.52 15.48 -11.20
C ALA A 255 -33.89 16.69 -10.34
N ASN A 256 -35.17 16.95 -10.21
CA ASN A 256 -35.70 18.02 -9.40
C ASN A 256 -36.39 17.45 -8.15
N LYS A 257 -36.10 18.04 -6.98
CA LYS A 257 -36.86 17.87 -5.77
C LYS A 257 -37.70 19.12 -5.54
N THR A 258 -38.98 18.94 -5.54
CA THR A 258 -40.00 19.99 -5.31
C THR A 258 -40.57 19.95 -3.90
N LYS A 259 -41.41 20.91 -3.56
CA LYS A 259 -42.11 21.04 -2.24
C LYS A 259 -41.13 21.14 -1.07
N LEU A 260 -39.98 21.78 -1.31
CA LEU A 260 -39.02 22.09 -0.28
C LEU A 260 -39.32 23.43 0.38
N THR A 261 -39.00 23.57 1.65
CA THR A 261 -39.21 24.83 2.39
C THR A 261 -38.15 25.85 2.00
N SER A 262 -38.58 27.03 1.49
CA SER A 262 -37.72 28.14 1.20
C SER A 262 -36.89 28.55 2.45
N GLY A 263 -35.67 28.97 2.25
CA GLY A 263 -34.73 29.34 3.31
C GLY A 263 -34.08 28.20 4.08
N LYS A 264 -34.59 26.95 3.95
CA LYS A 264 -34.01 25.77 4.59
C LYS A 264 -32.87 25.15 3.72
N THR A 265 -31.91 24.54 4.39
CA THR A 265 -30.82 23.82 3.71
C THR A 265 -31.18 22.33 3.61
N TYR A 266 -30.98 21.78 2.42
CA TYR A 266 -31.17 20.36 2.14
C TYR A 266 -29.91 19.76 1.59
N TYR A 267 -29.73 18.48 1.87
CA TYR A 267 -28.52 17.68 1.56
C TYR A 267 -28.89 16.56 0.60
N PHE A 268 -28.03 16.33 -0.38
CA PHE A 268 -28.28 15.38 -1.46
C PHE A 268 -27.10 14.44 -1.65
N ARG A 269 -27.39 13.21 -2.06
CA ARG A 269 -26.42 12.22 -2.53
C ARG A 269 -27.05 11.38 -3.65
N ALA A 270 -26.19 10.79 -4.48
CA ALA A 270 -26.61 9.87 -5.53
C ALA A 270 -25.71 8.64 -5.56
N ARG A 271 -26.20 7.59 -6.20
CA ARG A 271 -25.41 6.42 -6.59
C ARG A 271 -25.85 5.96 -7.97
N ALA A 272 -24.90 5.40 -8.73
CA ALA A 272 -25.19 4.71 -9.98
C ALA A 272 -25.45 3.23 -9.71
N TYR A 273 -26.06 2.52 -10.68
CA TYR A 273 -26.16 1.07 -10.66
C TYR A 273 -25.97 0.48 -12.05
N LYS A 274 -25.53 -0.78 -12.08
CA LYS A 274 -25.52 -1.65 -13.25
C LYS A 274 -26.41 -2.85 -12.97
N MET A 275 -27.15 -3.32 -13.97
CA MET A 275 -27.97 -4.51 -13.86
C MET A 275 -27.09 -5.75 -14.08
N VAL A 276 -27.22 -6.74 -13.21
CA VAL A 276 -26.65 -8.07 -13.37
C VAL A 276 -27.80 -9.07 -13.26
N GLY A 277 -28.26 -9.55 -14.39
CA GLY A 277 -29.56 -10.22 -14.47
C GLY A 277 -30.66 -9.26 -14.03
N SER A 278 -31.48 -9.66 -13.07
CA SER A 278 -32.56 -8.84 -12.48
C SER A 278 -32.09 -8.00 -11.28
N ALA A 279 -30.87 -8.15 -10.80
CA ALA A 279 -30.36 -7.46 -9.63
C ALA A 279 -29.63 -6.14 -9.99
N LYS A 280 -29.78 -5.13 -9.12
CA LYS A 280 -28.99 -3.89 -9.21
C LYS A 280 -27.73 -3.99 -8.37
N VAL A 281 -26.57 -3.88 -9.00
CA VAL A 281 -25.29 -3.67 -8.34
C VAL A 281 -25.04 -2.17 -8.28
N TYR A 282 -24.78 -1.64 -7.11
CA TYR A 282 -24.66 -0.19 -6.89
C TYR A 282 -23.22 0.24 -6.68
N THR A 283 -22.86 1.43 -7.17
CA THR A 283 -21.68 2.15 -6.72
C THR A 283 -21.82 2.58 -5.26
N GLY A 284 -20.72 2.98 -4.65
CA GLY A 284 -20.80 3.79 -3.44
C GLY A 284 -21.58 5.10 -3.69
N TYR A 285 -22.06 5.71 -2.60
CA TYR A 285 -22.72 7.03 -2.70
C TYR A 285 -21.71 8.12 -3.05
N SER A 286 -22.19 9.13 -3.82
CA SER A 286 -21.47 10.38 -4.03
C SER A 286 -21.14 11.09 -2.71
N ALA A 287 -20.20 12.03 -2.76
CA ALA A 287 -20.09 13.04 -1.71
C ALA A 287 -21.43 13.77 -1.51
N VAL A 288 -21.78 14.07 -0.24
CA VAL A 288 -22.99 14.83 0.08
C VAL A 288 -22.81 16.29 -0.34
N LYS A 289 -23.75 16.82 -1.12
CA LYS A 289 -23.82 18.24 -1.48
C LYS A 289 -25.05 18.87 -0.88
N SER A 290 -25.00 20.16 -0.56
CA SER A 290 -26.11 20.89 0.05
C SER A 290 -26.46 22.13 -0.75
N VAL A 291 -27.72 22.58 -0.58
CA VAL A 291 -28.21 23.83 -1.12
C VAL A 291 -29.20 24.46 -0.17
N LYS A 292 -29.15 25.79 0.01
CA LYS A 292 -30.20 26.59 0.62
C LYS A 292 -31.26 26.86 -0.44
N VAL A 293 -32.50 26.44 -0.16
CA VAL A 293 -33.63 26.55 -1.10
C VAL A 293 -34.12 27.98 -1.19
N LYS A 294 -34.34 28.46 -2.42
CA LYS A 294 -34.97 29.76 -2.70
C LYS A 294 -36.44 29.79 -2.28
#